data_66fb52968cee073052c823011d9e09e9
#
_entry.id   66fb52968cee073052c823011d9e09e9
#
_cell.length_a   1.000
_cell.length_b   1.000
_cell.length_c   1.000
_cell.angle_alpha   90.00
_cell.angle_beta   90.00
_cell.angle_gamma   90.00
#
_symmetry.space_group_name_H-M   'P 1'
#
loop_
_entity.id
_entity.type
_entity.pdbx_description
1 polymer ?
#
loop_
_entity_poly.entity_id
_entity_poly.type
_entity_poly.pdbx_seq_one_letter_code
_entity_poly.pdbx_strand_id
1 'polypeptide(L)'
;MSITKVSPDLVDLDSGITITTADNTAQLTLISTDTDSGIGPVLDLKRNPNEAGADADWLGQIHFTGHNDAGTPEDIVYAKITGQIDDASDGSEDATVRWYIMQGGTRRESLSLGPSETVINEASVDKNFRVESDGNANMLFVDGGEDRVGIGTASPSTLLHAKGGSASSIIRVD
;
A
#
# COMPACT_ATOMS: atom_id res chain seq x y z
N MET A 1 25.03 -2.04 -28.86
CA MET A 1 25.76 -0.86 -28.35
C MET A 1 25.35 -0.69 -26.91
N SER A 2 26.26 -0.81 -25.96
CA SER A 2 25.95 -0.62 -24.53
C SER A 2 26.19 0.84 -24.18
N ILE A 3 25.17 1.55 -23.69
CA ILE A 3 25.33 2.90 -23.14
C ILE A 3 25.80 2.73 -21.71
N THR A 4 27.08 2.92 -21.45
CA THR A 4 27.66 2.75 -20.11
C THR A 4 27.57 3.99 -19.23
N LYS A 5 27.20 5.15 -19.78
CA LYS A 5 27.01 6.39 -19.05
C LYS A 5 26.11 7.35 -19.86
N VAL A 6 25.06 7.86 -19.24
CA VAL A 6 24.24 8.95 -19.77
C VAL A 6 24.55 10.19 -18.94
N SER A 7 24.88 11.32 -19.61
CA SER A 7 25.06 12.59 -18.89
C SER A 7 23.75 13.04 -18.26
N PRO A 8 23.74 13.64 -17.06
CA PRO A 8 22.52 14.14 -16.42
C PRO A 8 21.68 15.07 -17.30
N ASP A 9 22.34 15.78 -18.24
CA ASP A 9 21.69 16.76 -19.12
C ASP A 9 21.13 16.15 -20.44
N LEU A 10 21.20 14.81 -20.59
CA LEU A 10 20.93 14.15 -21.89
C LEU A 10 19.59 13.42 -21.98
N VAL A 11 18.80 13.37 -20.91
CA VAL A 11 17.51 12.66 -20.91
C VAL A 11 16.41 13.65 -20.54
N ASP A 12 16.00 14.43 -21.54
CA ASP A 12 14.72 15.15 -21.51
C ASP A 12 13.70 14.32 -22.29
N LEU A 13 12.68 13.81 -21.61
CA LEU A 13 11.69 12.90 -22.18
C LEU A 13 10.30 13.50 -22.07
N ASP A 14 9.85 14.11 -23.13
CA ASP A 14 8.48 14.66 -23.23
C ASP A 14 7.38 13.58 -23.15
N SER A 15 7.75 12.29 -23.29
CA SER A 15 6.80 11.18 -23.38
C SER A 15 7.04 10.01 -22.41
N GLY A 16 7.96 10.16 -21.46
CA GLY A 16 8.30 9.11 -20.49
C GLY A 16 9.25 8.04 -21.01
N ILE A 17 9.61 7.09 -20.15
CA ILE A 17 10.49 5.95 -20.44
C ILE A 17 9.72 4.65 -20.30
N THR A 18 9.85 3.76 -21.32
CA THR A 18 9.45 2.36 -21.20
C THR A 18 10.69 1.48 -21.26
N ILE A 19 10.90 0.63 -20.26
CA ILE A 19 11.97 -0.36 -20.22
C ILE A 19 11.33 -1.74 -20.37
N THR A 20 11.69 -2.49 -21.43
CA THR A 20 11.15 -3.80 -21.74
C THR A 20 12.26 -4.84 -21.74
N THR A 21 12.08 -5.95 -21.03
CA THR A 21 12.94 -7.14 -21.09
C THR A 21 12.10 -8.36 -21.43
N ALA A 22 12.72 -9.38 -22.01
CA ALA A 22 12.05 -10.63 -22.36
C ALA A 22 12.22 -11.72 -21.28
N ASP A 23 12.83 -11.38 -20.16
CA ASP A 23 13.17 -12.27 -19.06
C ASP A 23 12.77 -11.69 -17.69
N ASN A 24 13.14 -12.36 -16.61
CA ASN A 24 12.87 -11.94 -15.24
C ASN A 24 13.94 -11.01 -14.63
N THR A 25 14.80 -10.40 -15.46
CA THR A 25 15.82 -9.45 -14.99
C THR A 25 15.16 -8.17 -14.49
N ALA A 26 15.70 -7.60 -13.42
CA ALA A 26 15.24 -6.31 -12.91
C ALA A 26 15.45 -5.20 -13.95
N GLN A 27 14.37 -4.51 -14.33
CA GLN A 27 14.41 -3.43 -15.32
C GLN A 27 14.94 -2.12 -14.76
N LEU A 28 14.77 -1.89 -13.45
CA LEU A 28 15.29 -0.72 -12.75
C LEU A 28 15.99 -1.16 -11.48
N THR A 29 17.26 -0.81 -11.34
CA THR A 29 18.03 -1.02 -10.10
C THR A 29 18.65 0.30 -9.69
N LEU A 30 18.33 0.78 -8.50
CA LEU A 30 18.91 1.98 -7.90
C LEU A 30 19.96 1.56 -6.87
N ILE A 31 21.23 1.93 -7.09
CA ILE A 31 22.34 1.54 -6.21
C ILE A 31 23.04 2.80 -5.70
N SER A 32 23.18 2.95 -4.38
CA SER A 32 24.15 3.85 -3.76
C SER A 32 25.37 3.05 -3.31
N THR A 33 26.55 3.59 -3.55
CA THR A 33 27.82 3.04 -3.04
C THR A 33 28.35 3.88 -1.86
N ASP A 34 27.51 4.76 -1.31
CA ASP A 34 27.84 5.54 -0.14
C ASP A 34 28.03 4.64 1.08
N THR A 35 29.01 4.97 1.92
CA THR A 35 29.38 4.18 3.11
C THR A 35 28.98 4.84 4.42
N ASP A 36 28.39 6.04 4.37
CA ASP A 36 27.90 6.68 5.58
C ASP A 36 26.54 6.11 6.03
N SER A 37 26.01 6.60 7.17
CA SER A 37 24.72 6.18 7.71
C SER A 37 23.52 6.95 7.15
N GLY A 38 23.70 7.70 6.05
CA GLY A 38 22.68 8.49 5.41
C GLY A 38 21.63 7.64 4.68
N ILE A 39 20.66 8.32 4.05
CA ILE A 39 19.62 7.67 3.27
C ILE A 39 20.22 7.07 2.00
N GLY A 40 19.90 5.80 1.72
CA GLY A 40 20.29 5.11 0.48
C GLY A 40 19.58 5.66 -0.77
N PRO A 41 19.49 4.90 -1.86
CA PRO A 41 18.83 5.35 -3.08
C PRO A 41 17.39 5.79 -2.84
N VAL A 42 16.99 6.90 -3.46
CA VAL A 42 15.64 7.47 -3.37
C VAL A 42 14.96 7.35 -4.73
N LEU A 43 13.71 6.88 -4.74
CA LEU A 43 12.78 7.03 -5.85
C LEU A 43 11.84 8.19 -5.53
N ASP A 44 12.04 9.34 -6.16
CA ASP A 44 11.21 10.53 -5.96
C ASP A 44 10.12 10.59 -7.05
N LEU A 45 8.86 10.45 -6.65
CA LEU A 45 7.69 10.64 -7.49
C LEU A 45 7.17 12.06 -7.26
N LYS A 46 7.75 13.03 -7.96
CA LYS A 46 7.47 14.44 -7.74
C LYS A 46 6.45 14.99 -8.75
N ARG A 47 5.31 15.44 -8.26
CA ARG A 47 4.43 16.36 -9.00
C ARG A 47 4.96 17.78 -8.82
N ASN A 48 5.30 18.45 -9.91
CA ASN A 48 5.85 19.80 -9.89
C ASN A 48 5.06 20.69 -10.87
N PRO A 49 3.82 21.10 -10.55
CA PRO A 49 3.06 22.01 -11.38
C PRO A 49 3.74 23.40 -11.41
N ASN A 50 3.44 24.22 -12.43
CA ASN A 50 3.88 25.62 -12.50
C ASN A 50 3.05 26.53 -11.56
N GLU A 51 2.15 25.97 -10.78
CA GLU A 51 1.23 26.62 -9.86
C GLU A 51 1.41 26.04 -8.45
N ALA A 52 0.82 26.70 -7.44
CA ALA A 52 0.78 26.17 -6.10
C ALA A 52 0.04 24.81 -6.06
N GLY A 53 0.47 23.93 -5.14
CA GLY A 53 -0.28 22.71 -4.84
C GLY A 53 -1.66 23.03 -4.28
N ALA A 54 -2.60 22.12 -4.46
CA ALA A 54 -3.95 22.24 -3.93
C ALA A 54 -4.34 21.00 -3.13
N ASP A 55 -5.30 21.16 -2.22
CA ASP A 55 -5.94 20.06 -1.53
C ASP A 55 -6.50 19.04 -2.52
N ALA A 56 -6.40 17.77 -2.16
CA ALA A 56 -6.78 16.63 -2.97
C ALA A 56 -5.92 16.39 -4.23
N ASP A 57 -4.78 17.07 -4.38
CA ASP A 57 -3.83 16.78 -5.44
C ASP A 57 -3.16 15.41 -5.26
N TRP A 58 -3.17 14.59 -6.31
CA TRP A 58 -2.44 13.33 -6.35
C TRP A 58 -0.96 13.57 -6.66
N LEU A 59 -0.07 13.12 -5.78
CA LEU A 59 1.38 13.32 -5.89
C LEU A 59 2.06 12.32 -6.82
N GLY A 60 1.65 11.05 -6.71
CA GLY A 60 2.19 9.98 -7.54
C GLY A 60 1.52 8.64 -7.26
N GLN A 61 1.80 7.67 -8.14
CA GLN A 61 1.23 6.32 -8.04
C GLN A 61 2.24 5.25 -8.45
N ILE A 62 2.21 4.11 -7.77
CA ILE A 62 2.89 2.88 -8.18
C ILE A 62 1.79 1.87 -8.52
N HIS A 63 1.76 1.37 -9.76
CA HIS A 63 0.79 0.40 -10.22
C HIS A 63 1.40 -1.00 -10.36
N PHE A 64 0.63 -2.01 -9.99
CA PHE A 64 0.87 -3.42 -10.29
C PHE A 64 -0.19 -3.86 -11.28
N THR A 65 0.20 -3.90 -12.56
CA THR A 65 -0.70 -4.17 -13.69
C THR A 65 -0.40 -5.54 -14.27
N GLY A 66 -1.43 -6.25 -14.68
CA GLY A 66 -1.32 -7.53 -15.36
C GLY A 66 -2.53 -7.74 -16.27
N HIS A 67 -2.49 -8.77 -17.11
CA HIS A 67 -3.62 -9.14 -17.94
C HIS A 67 -4.65 -9.97 -17.16
N ASN A 68 -5.93 -9.82 -17.51
CA ASN A 68 -6.98 -10.76 -17.12
C ASN A 68 -6.98 -11.98 -18.05
N ASP A 69 -7.85 -12.96 -17.78
CA ASP A 69 -8.02 -14.19 -18.56
C ASP A 69 -9.13 -14.10 -19.62
N ALA A 70 -9.53 -12.88 -20.01
CA ALA A 70 -10.51 -12.68 -21.07
C ALA A 70 -10.01 -13.25 -22.43
N GLY A 71 -10.92 -13.63 -23.32
CA GLY A 71 -10.56 -14.10 -24.66
C GLY A 71 -9.74 -13.08 -25.48
N THR A 72 -9.89 -11.80 -25.17
CA THR A 72 -8.95 -10.72 -25.52
C THR A 72 -8.45 -10.16 -24.22
N PRO A 73 -7.20 -10.44 -23.81
CA PRO A 73 -6.67 -9.97 -22.54
C PRO A 73 -6.65 -8.45 -22.43
N GLU A 74 -7.04 -7.94 -21.26
CA GLU A 74 -7.07 -6.51 -20.94
C GLU A 74 -6.09 -6.20 -19.83
N ASP A 75 -5.46 -5.02 -19.89
CA ASP A 75 -4.59 -4.51 -18.81
C ASP A 75 -5.44 -4.10 -17.61
N ILE A 76 -5.23 -4.77 -16.49
CA ILE A 76 -5.90 -4.49 -15.22
C ILE A 76 -4.88 -4.04 -14.17
N VAL A 77 -5.11 -2.91 -13.52
CA VAL A 77 -4.34 -2.52 -12.33
C VAL A 77 -4.89 -3.29 -11.12
N TYR A 78 -4.22 -4.39 -10.76
CA TYR A 78 -4.63 -5.27 -9.66
C TYR A 78 -4.35 -4.67 -8.29
N ALA A 79 -3.27 -3.90 -8.15
CA ALA A 79 -2.96 -3.17 -6.93
C ALA A 79 -2.30 -1.83 -7.26
N LYS A 80 -2.44 -0.85 -6.35
CA LYS A 80 -1.70 0.41 -6.44
C LYS A 80 -1.44 1.01 -5.07
N ILE A 81 -0.36 1.80 -4.99
CA ILE A 81 -0.05 2.69 -3.88
C ILE A 81 -0.14 4.11 -4.41
N THR A 82 -0.73 5.02 -3.64
CA THR A 82 -0.90 6.43 -4.04
C THR A 82 -0.55 7.35 -2.89
N GLY A 83 0.00 8.53 -3.21
CA GLY A 83 0.10 9.66 -2.30
C GLY A 83 -0.82 10.80 -2.73
N GLN A 84 -1.48 11.45 -1.78
CA GLN A 84 -2.37 12.59 -2.03
C GLN A 84 -2.13 13.67 -0.97
N ILE A 85 -2.19 14.94 -1.37
CA ILE A 85 -2.25 16.08 -0.46
C ILE A 85 -3.66 16.13 0.14
N ASP A 86 -3.78 16.22 1.44
CA ASP A 86 -5.06 16.47 2.12
C ASP A 86 -5.21 17.96 2.44
N ASP A 87 -4.14 18.62 2.90
CA ASP A 87 -4.05 20.06 3.11
C ASP A 87 -2.73 20.57 2.52
N ALA A 88 -2.79 21.54 1.62
CA ALA A 88 -1.63 22.17 0.95
C ALA A 88 -1.22 23.50 1.62
N SER A 89 -1.83 23.90 2.72
CA SER A 89 -1.59 25.19 3.37
C SER A 89 -0.20 25.26 3.98
N ASP A 90 0.57 26.30 3.64
CA ASP A 90 1.95 26.51 4.12
C ASP A 90 2.01 26.50 5.67
N GLY A 91 2.83 25.60 6.21
CA GLY A 91 3.04 25.39 7.65
C GLY A 91 2.02 24.46 8.32
N SER A 92 1.06 23.87 7.58
CA SER A 92 0.10 22.89 8.07
C SER A 92 -0.21 21.79 7.03
N GLU A 93 0.79 21.47 6.21
CA GLU A 93 0.64 20.48 5.13
C GLU A 93 0.33 19.10 5.68
N ASP A 94 -0.73 18.50 5.15
CA ASP A 94 -1.15 17.15 5.46
C ASP A 94 -1.23 16.28 4.20
N ALA A 95 -1.01 14.97 4.36
CA ALA A 95 -1.07 14.02 3.26
C ALA A 95 -1.54 12.63 3.71
N THR A 96 -2.12 11.90 2.77
CA THR A 96 -2.51 10.50 2.97
C THR A 96 -1.82 9.59 1.94
N VAL A 97 -1.32 8.45 2.40
CA VAL A 97 -0.90 7.32 1.56
C VAL A 97 -1.96 6.25 1.59
N ARG A 98 -2.40 5.78 0.39
CA ARG A 98 -3.46 4.78 0.25
C ARG A 98 -2.98 3.56 -0.54
N TRP A 99 -3.41 2.39 -0.10
CA TRP A 99 -3.15 1.11 -0.76
C TRP A 99 -4.46 0.51 -1.25
N TYR A 100 -4.52 0.22 -2.54
CA TYR A 100 -5.70 -0.34 -3.19
C TYR A 100 -5.41 -1.74 -3.70
N ILE A 101 -6.38 -2.64 -3.55
CA ILE A 101 -6.33 -4.03 -4.04
C ILE A 101 -7.60 -4.31 -4.84
N MET A 102 -7.46 -5.07 -5.93
CA MET A 102 -8.60 -5.59 -6.69
C MET A 102 -9.31 -6.68 -5.89
N GLN A 103 -10.61 -6.54 -5.71
CA GLN A 103 -11.46 -7.52 -5.02
C GLN A 103 -12.80 -7.61 -5.75
N GLY A 104 -13.14 -8.81 -6.26
CA GLY A 104 -14.39 -9.04 -6.97
C GLY A 104 -14.60 -8.11 -8.17
N GLY A 105 -13.55 -7.85 -8.96
CA GLY A 105 -13.61 -6.97 -10.13
C GLY A 105 -13.63 -5.46 -9.80
N THR A 106 -13.55 -5.08 -8.53
CA THR A 106 -13.54 -3.68 -8.08
C THR A 106 -12.27 -3.39 -7.28
N ARG A 107 -11.60 -2.27 -7.58
CA ARG A 107 -10.46 -1.83 -6.80
C ARG A 107 -10.93 -1.16 -5.50
N ARG A 108 -10.50 -1.73 -4.36
CA ARG A 108 -10.90 -1.33 -3.01
C ARG A 108 -9.72 -0.73 -2.26
N GLU A 109 -9.97 0.33 -1.50
CA GLU A 109 -9.02 0.88 -0.55
C GLU A 109 -8.90 -0.06 0.64
N SER A 110 -7.71 -0.64 0.81
CA SER A 110 -7.44 -1.68 1.80
C SER A 110 -6.70 -1.17 3.03
N LEU A 111 -5.94 -0.09 2.87
CA LEU A 111 -5.20 0.60 3.92
C LEU A 111 -5.09 2.07 3.57
N SER A 112 -5.37 2.93 4.54
CA SER A 112 -5.19 4.38 4.49
C SER A 112 -4.33 4.82 5.66
N LEU A 113 -3.29 5.60 5.39
CA LEU A 113 -2.41 6.21 6.38
C LEU A 113 -2.58 7.72 6.25
N GLY A 114 -3.41 8.32 7.07
CA GLY A 114 -3.70 9.74 7.07
C GLY A 114 -3.19 10.45 8.32
N PRO A 115 -3.30 11.78 8.39
CA PRO A 115 -2.79 12.58 9.50
C PRO A 115 -3.55 12.36 10.81
N SER A 116 -4.84 12.01 10.76
CA SER A 116 -5.68 11.82 11.95
C SER A 116 -5.89 10.36 12.32
N GLU A 117 -5.80 9.44 11.35
CA GLU A 117 -6.07 8.02 11.59
C GLU A 117 -5.39 7.10 10.58
N THR A 118 -5.29 5.84 10.96
CA THR A 118 -4.92 4.73 10.08
C THR A 118 -6.12 3.81 9.95
N VAL A 119 -6.64 3.65 8.73
CA VAL A 119 -7.82 2.81 8.47
C VAL A 119 -7.44 1.57 7.68
N ILE A 120 -7.89 0.42 8.15
CA ILE A 120 -7.82 -0.86 7.44
C ILE A 120 -9.23 -1.20 6.96
N ASN A 121 -9.38 -1.50 5.64
CA ASN A 121 -10.67 -1.81 5.03
C ASN A 121 -11.61 -0.58 4.92
N GLU A 122 -11.08 0.57 4.49
CA GLU A 122 -11.85 1.81 4.27
C GLU A 122 -13.09 1.60 3.36
N ALA A 123 -13.00 0.66 2.43
CA ALA A 123 -14.11 0.32 1.54
C ALA A 123 -15.27 -0.42 2.24
N SER A 124 -15.19 -0.70 3.54
CA SER A 124 -16.22 -1.37 4.35
C SER A 124 -16.77 -2.65 3.70
N VAL A 125 -15.89 -3.50 3.18
CA VAL A 125 -16.27 -4.77 2.55
C VAL A 125 -16.07 -5.94 3.50
N ASP A 126 -16.71 -7.08 3.23
CA ASP A 126 -16.43 -8.34 3.93
C ASP A 126 -14.98 -8.76 3.70
N LYS A 127 -14.11 -8.31 4.60
CA LYS A 127 -12.67 -8.55 4.60
C LYS A 127 -12.15 -8.57 6.02
N ASN A 128 -11.55 -9.67 6.39
CA ASN A 128 -11.02 -9.85 7.73
C ASN A 128 -9.64 -9.18 7.87
N PHE A 129 -9.38 -8.65 9.07
CA PHE A 129 -8.05 -8.25 9.50
C PHE A 129 -7.57 -9.15 10.62
N ARG A 130 -6.28 -9.54 10.56
CA ARG A 130 -5.73 -10.50 11.51
C ARG A 130 -4.28 -10.14 11.85
N VAL A 131 -3.93 -10.32 13.13
CA VAL A 131 -2.57 -10.26 13.64
C VAL A 131 -2.17 -11.64 14.13
N GLU A 132 -1.01 -12.10 13.72
CA GLU A 132 -0.45 -13.40 14.07
C GLU A 132 0.72 -13.27 15.06
N SER A 133 0.95 -14.29 15.85
CA SER A 133 2.20 -14.52 16.57
C SER A 133 2.85 -15.83 16.09
N ASP A 134 4.05 -16.14 16.58
CA ASP A 134 4.75 -17.38 16.22
C ASP A 134 3.91 -18.65 16.45
N GLY A 135 3.14 -18.70 17.52
CA GLY A 135 2.32 -19.87 17.89
C GLY A 135 0.79 -19.71 17.70
N ASN A 136 0.32 -18.55 17.26
CA ASN A 136 -1.11 -18.30 17.11
C ASN A 136 -1.42 -17.40 15.92
N ALA A 137 -2.03 -17.98 14.89
CA ALA A 137 -2.43 -17.26 13.68
C ALA A 137 -3.59 -16.26 13.90
N ASN A 138 -4.23 -16.26 15.06
CA ASN A 138 -5.40 -15.43 15.38
C ASN A 138 -5.24 -14.71 16.72
N MET A 139 -4.09 -14.09 16.96
CA MET A 139 -3.87 -13.30 18.18
C MET A 139 -4.90 -12.17 18.30
N LEU A 140 -5.12 -11.45 17.21
CA LEU A 140 -6.26 -10.55 17.01
C LEU A 140 -6.92 -10.90 15.69
N PHE A 141 -8.23 -11.01 15.67
CA PHE A 141 -9.02 -11.26 14.47
C PHE A 141 -10.21 -10.30 14.45
N VAL A 142 -10.32 -9.50 13.41
CA VAL A 142 -11.50 -8.67 13.14
C VAL A 142 -12.25 -9.33 11.98
N ASP A 143 -13.46 -9.79 12.26
CA ASP A 143 -14.36 -10.40 11.29
C ASP A 143 -15.17 -9.29 10.63
N GLY A 144 -14.82 -8.97 9.38
CA GLY A 144 -15.47 -7.88 8.63
C GLY A 144 -16.84 -8.27 8.06
N GLY A 145 -17.20 -9.56 8.06
CA GLY A 145 -18.50 -10.04 7.61
C GLY A 145 -19.53 -10.14 8.74
N GLU A 146 -19.06 -10.39 9.97
CA GLU A 146 -19.92 -10.61 11.14
C GLU A 146 -19.82 -9.48 12.20
N ASP A 147 -19.03 -8.44 11.92
CA ASP A 147 -18.79 -7.27 12.80
C ASP A 147 -18.33 -7.68 14.21
N ARG A 148 -17.36 -8.62 14.30
CA ARG A 148 -16.90 -9.20 15.55
C ARG A 148 -15.40 -9.16 15.71
N VAL A 149 -14.94 -9.16 16.96
CA VAL A 149 -13.52 -9.24 17.29
C VAL A 149 -13.23 -10.53 18.05
N GLY A 150 -12.27 -11.31 17.54
CA GLY A 150 -11.72 -12.50 18.17
C GLY A 150 -10.32 -12.25 18.73
N ILE A 151 -10.04 -12.71 19.93
CA ILE A 151 -8.71 -12.82 20.51
C ILE A 151 -8.43 -14.31 20.69
N GLY A 152 -7.43 -14.85 19.99
CA GLY A 152 -7.12 -16.27 20.03
C GLY A 152 -8.08 -17.15 19.22
N THR A 153 -8.99 -16.59 18.42
CA THR A 153 -9.98 -17.33 17.61
C THR A 153 -10.30 -16.60 16.31
N ALA A 154 -10.46 -17.36 15.21
CA ALA A 154 -10.96 -16.87 13.93
C ALA A 154 -12.49 -17.01 13.77
N SER A 155 -13.20 -17.50 14.82
CA SER A 155 -14.65 -17.69 14.77
C SER A 155 -15.28 -17.07 16.01
N PRO A 156 -15.31 -15.74 16.11
CA PRO A 156 -15.93 -15.06 17.24
C PRO A 156 -17.45 -15.28 17.24
N SER A 157 -18.00 -15.73 18.37
CA SER A 157 -19.44 -16.01 18.52
C SER A 157 -20.24 -14.85 19.11
N THR A 158 -19.53 -13.80 19.56
CA THR A 158 -20.07 -12.56 20.16
C THR A 158 -19.27 -11.38 19.66
N LEU A 159 -19.75 -10.15 19.87
CA LEU A 159 -19.07 -8.91 19.45
C LEU A 159 -17.57 -8.90 19.82
N LEU A 160 -17.24 -9.37 21.03
CA LEU A 160 -15.87 -9.63 21.49
C LEU A 160 -15.79 -11.05 22.05
N HIS A 161 -14.97 -11.91 21.43
CA HIS A 161 -14.73 -13.29 21.87
C HIS A 161 -13.25 -13.51 22.14
N ALA A 162 -12.85 -13.63 23.40
CA ALA A 162 -11.52 -14.05 23.80
C ALA A 162 -11.50 -15.56 24.08
N LYS A 163 -10.62 -16.31 23.36
CA LYS A 163 -10.42 -17.74 23.51
C LYS A 163 -9.00 -18.02 23.93
N GLY A 164 -8.81 -18.51 25.17
CA GLY A 164 -7.54 -19.00 25.66
C GLY A 164 -7.29 -20.46 25.29
N GLY A 165 -6.08 -20.95 25.56
CA GLY A 165 -5.78 -22.36 25.54
C GLY A 165 -6.61 -23.14 26.58
N SER A 166 -6.37 -24.43 26.75
CA SER A 166 -7.18 -25.40 27.47
C SER A 166 -7.43 -25.15 28.97
N ALA A 167 -7.04 -24.04 29.55
CA ALA A 167 -7.35 -23.65 30.92
C ALA A 167 -7.67 -22.16 30.98
N SER A 168 -8.97 -21.86 31.13
CA SER A 168 -9.55 -20.56 31.48
C SER A 168 -9.04 -19.34 30.67
N SER A 169 -9.83 -18.92 29.70
CA SER A 169 -9.69 -17.58 29.13
C SER A 169 -10.05 -16.57 30.21
N ILE A 170 -9.06 -15.85 30.75
CA ILE A 170 -9.28 -14.85 31.78
C ILE A 170 -9.08 -13.49 31.11
N ILE A 171 -10.17 -12.72 31.02
CA ILE A 171 -10.04 -11.25 30.92
C ILE A 171 -9.76 -10.77 32.34
N ARG A 172 -8.51 -10.37 32.60
CA ARG A 172 -8.13 -9.78 33.90
C ARG A 172 -8.45 -8.29 33.85
N VAL A 173 -9.24 -7.82 34.78
CA VAL A 173 -9.51 -6.41 35.06
C VAL A 173 -8.91 -6.17 36.44
N ASP A 174 -7.84 -5.34 36.51
CA ASP A 174 -7.19 -4.90 37.77
C ASP A 174 -7.78 -3.57 38.24
#